data_a405331b99b80ebc74a0de4f9a56dcb7
#
_entry.id   a405331b99b80ebc74a0de4f9a56dcb7
#
_cell.length_a   1.000
_cell.length_b   1.000
_cell.length_c   1.000
_cell.angle_alpha   90.00
_cell.angle_beta   90.00
_cell.angle_gamma   90.00
#
_symmetry.space_group_name_H-M   'P 1'
#
loop_
_entity.id
_entity.type
_entity.pdbx_description
1 polymer ?
#
loop_
_entity_poly.entity_id
_entity_poly.type
_entity_poly.pdbx_seq_one_letter_code
_entity_poly.pdbx_strand_id
1 'polypeptide(L)'
;MDKALNIGKTKVTTKIKKESKEADKITKLQLMSTDKYRATVLQPIINEIARIIDYGQPCVADGTYGKMNGGHYVSVGANRTTALNLHNIHIQSFSSNHFKSGDSIRYKAGLIERYGKDYFEFVEFLQQHKPLNLTKQDLVNITLKASTIRLNLKRDEKTKTAFERIELRNIINLELGIYEQKFCEFYKE
;
A
#
# COMPACT_ATOMS: atom_id res chain seq x y z
N MET A 1 -52.35 14.24 2.39
CA MET A 1 -51.25 15.14 1.97
C MET A 1 -49.97 15.05 2.82
N ASP A 2 -49.98 14.46 4.05
CA ASP A 2 -48.82 14.51 4.96
C ASP A 2 -47.67 13.53 4.69
N LYS A 3 -47.90 12.42 3.99
CA LYS A 3 -46.82 11.44 3.72
C LYS A 3 -45.77 11.95 2.74
N ALA A 4 -46.16 12.71 1.72
CA ALA A 4 -45.20 13.24 0.72
C ALA A 4 -44.29 14.34 1.28
N LEU A 5 -44.81 15.19 2.18
CA LEU A 5 -44.04 16.22 2.88
C LEU A 5 -43.01 15.63 3.85
N ASN A 6 -43.30 14.51 4.47
CA ASN A 6 -42.40 13.85 5.42
C ASN A 6 -41.24 13.16 4.71
N ILE A 7 -41.46 12.56 3.52
CA ILE A 7 -40.41 11.94 2.70
C ILE A 7 -39.42 12.99 2.17
N GLY A 8 -39.92 14.17 1.80
CA GLY A 8 -39.05 15.28 1.35
C GLY A 8 -38.15 15.80 2.45
N LYS A 9 -38.67 16.02 3.66
CA LYS A 9 -37.90 16.48 4.82
C LYS A 9 -36.82 15.47 5.21
N THR A 10 -37.12 14.17 5.21
CA THR A 10 -36.15 13.11 5.56
C THR A 10 -35.00 13.04 4.55
N LYS A 11 -35.28 13.14 3.24
CA LYS A 11 -34.24 13.15 2.20
C LYS A 11 -33.33 14.38 2.30
N VAL A 12 -33.88 15.57 2.54
CA VAL A 12 -33.11 16.81 2.70
C VAL A 12 -32.21 16.72 3.94
N THR A 13 -32.73 16.27 5.09
CA THR A 13 -31.97 16.10 6.33
C THR A 13 -30.84 15.10 6.16
N THR A 14 -31.06 14.00 5.43
CA THR A 14 -30.03 12.99 5.13
C THR A 14 -28.95 13.56 4.23
N LYS A 15 -29.29 14.36 3.23
CA LYS A 15 -28.34 15.04 2.33
C LYS A 15 -27.45 16.02 3.10
N ILE A 16 -28.06 16.90 3.92
CA ILE A 16 -27.31 17.87 4.76
C ILE A 16 -26.36 17.15 5.71
N LYS A 17 -26.78 16.07 6.39
CA LYS A 17 -25.91 15.27 7.26
C LYS A 17 -24.76 14.63 6.51
N LYS A 18 -24.95 14.19 5.25
CA LYS A 18 -23.88 13.63 4.43
C LYS A 18 -22.88 14.70 4.01
N GLU A 19 -23.34 15.88 3.59
CA GLU A 19 -22.48 17.00 3.21
C GLU A 19 -21.67 17.52 4.40
N SER A 20 -22.27 17.65 5.59
CA SER A 20 -21.57 18.01 6.82
C SER A 20 -20.46 17.01 7.17
N LYS A 21 -20.75 15.71 7.13
CA LYS A 21 -19.73 14.67 7.39
C LYS A 21 -18.59 14.70 6.36
N GLU A 22 -18.86 15.00 5.10
CA GLU A 22 -17.82 15.10 4.08
C GLU A 22 -16.96 16.36 4.30
N ALA A 23 -17.57 17.51 4.66
CA ALA A 23 -16.85 18.72 5.02
C ALA A 23 -15.94 18.51 6.25
N ASP A 24 -16.45 17.84 7.30
CA ASP A 24 -15.66 17.47 8.48
C ASP A 24 -14.48 16.58 8.15
N LYS A 25 -14.69 15.61 7.24
CA LYS A 25 -13.64 14.71 6.76
C LYS A 25 -12.55 15.46 6.00
N ILE A 26 -12.93 16.37 5.09
CA ILE A 26 -11.99 17.21 4.33
C ILE A 26 -11.17 18.07 5.29
N THR A 27 -11.81 18.75 6.23
CA THR A 27 -11.15 19.57 7.25
C THR A 27 -10.16 18.74 8.08
N LYS A 28 -10.57 17.54 8.51
CA LYS A 28 -9.71 16.61 9.26
C LYS A 28 -8.48 16.19 8.45
N LEU A 29 -8.63 15.92 7.16
CA LEU A 29 -7.51 15.59 6.27
C LEU A 29 -6.55 16.78 6.08
N GLN A 30 -7.11 18.01 5.96
CA GLN A 30 -6.31 19.23 5.83
C GLN A 30 -5.47 19.52 7.07
N LEU A 31 -6.04 19.33 8.26
CA LEU A 31 -5.37 19.55 9.54
C LEU A 31 -4.41 18.44 9.97
N MET A 32 -4.41 17.31 9.26
CA MET A 32 -3.55 16.17 9.59
C MET A 32 -2.09 16.47 9.28
N SER A 33 -1.17 16.13 10.20
CA SER A 33 0.27 16.24 9.93
C SER A 33 0.69 15.35 8.77
N THR A 34 1.80 15.70 8.12
CA THR A 34 2.37 14.95 6.99
C THR A 34 2.59 13.47 7.35
N ASP A 35 3.21 13.20 8.50
CA ASP A 35 3.46 11.84 8.99
C ASP A 35 2.16 11.05 9.22
N LYS A 36 1.18 11.69 9.86
CA LYS A 36 -0.12 11.06 10.12
C LYS A 36 -0.86 10.78 8.81
N TYR A 37 -0.86 11.71 7.86
CA TYR A 37 -1.47 11.52 6.55
C TYR A 37 -0.82 10.34 5.80
N ARG A 38 0.51 10.31 5.77
CA ARG A 38 1.26 9.20 5.17
C ARG A 38 0.87 7.85 5.78
N ALA A 39 0.87 7.77 7.13
CA ALA A 39 0.63 6.52 7.84
C ALA A 39 -0.83 6.04 7.77
N THR A 40 -1.81 6.96 7.78
CA THR A 40 -3.24 6.61 7.92
C THR A 40 -4.04 6.71 6.62
N VAL A 41 -3.51 7.40 5.60
CA VAL A 41 -4.21 7.58 4.31
C VAL A 41 -3.46 6.88 3.19
N LEU A 42 -2.18 7.21 2.95
CA LEU A 42 -1.42 6.68 1.82
C LEU A 42 -0.95 5.25 2.05
N GLN A 43 -0.31 4.96 3.18
CA GLN A 43 0.27 3.63 3.46
C GLN A 43 -0.75 2.48 3.34
N PRO A 44 -1.99 2.58 3.84
CA PRO A 44 -3.00 1.53 3.65
C PRO A 44 -3.31 1.24 2.17
N ILE A 45 -3.28 2.26 1.31
CA ILE A 45 -3.52 2.10 -0.13
C ILE A 45 -2.35 1.37 -0.78
N ILE A 46 -1.11 1.75 -0.46
CA ILE A 46 0.10 1.07 -0.95
C ILE A 46 0.14 -0.39 -0.49
N ASN A 47 -0.18 -0.66 0.78
CA ASN A 47 -0.25 -2.02 1.30
C ASN A 47 -1.34 -2.85 0.61
N GLU A 48 -2.46 -2.22 0.23
CA GLU A 48 -3.52 -2.89 -0.52
C GLU A 48 -3.08 -3.19 -1.96
N ILE A 49 -2.38 -2.29 -2.64
CA ILE A 49 -1.77 -2.52 -3.96
C ILE A 49 -0.85 -3.75 -3.90
N ALA A 50 0.06 -3.81 -2.91
CA ALA A 50 0.95 -4.95 -2.75
C ALA A 50 0.18 -6.29 -2.57
N ARG A 51 -0.93 -6.28 -1.80
CA ARG A 51 -1.79 -7.47 -1.65
C ARG A 51 -2.46 -7.89 -2.96
N ILE A 52 -2.88 -6.93 -3.79
CA ILE A 52 -3.50 -7.23 -5.10
C ILE A 52 -2.44 -7.76 -6.08
N ILE A 53 -1.22 -7.23 -6.05
CA ILE A 53 -0.11 -7.78 -6.84
C ILE A 53 0.14 -9.24 -6.46
N ASP A 54 0.17 -9.56 -5.17
CA ASP A 54 0.42 -10.90 -4.64
C ASP A 54 -0.87 -11.74 -4.47
N TYR A 55 -1.97 -11.37 -5.11
CA TYR A 55 -3.23 -12.12 -5.00
C TYR A 55 -3.05 -13.61 -5.28
N GLY A 56 -3.64 -14.46 -4.44
CA GLY A 56 -3.55 -15.92 -4.56
C GLY A 56 -2.24 -16.53 -4.03
N GLN A 57 -1.27 -15.72 -3.59
CA GLN A 57 -0.04 -16.22 -3.00
C GLN A 57 -0.21 -16.51 -1.50
N PRO A 58 0.49 -17.52 -0.94
CA PRO A 58 0.59 -17.71 0.48
C PRO A 58 1.40 -16.59 1.15
N CYS A 59 1.38 -16.53 2.47
CA CYS A 59 2.22 -15.64 3.27
C CYS A 59 3.70 -15.81 2.90
N VAL A 60 4.40 -14.69 2.67
CA VAL A 60 5.82 -14.71 2.29
C VAL A 60 6.71 -15.28 3.40
N ALA A 61 6.31 -15.14 4.69
CA ALA A 61 7.15 -15.55 5.81
C ALA A 61 6.89 -16.99 6.29
N ASP A 62 5.63 -17.44 6.30
CA ASP A 62 5.28 -18.74 6.89
C ASP A 62 4.51 -19.68 5.95
N GLY A 63 4.30 -19.30 4.68
CA GLY A 63 3.64 -20.12 3.68
C GLY A 63 2.15 -20.38 3.93
N THR A 64 1.55 -19.77 4.96
CA THR A 64 0.14 -19.98 5.29
C THR A 64 -0.80 -19.15 4.41
N TYR A 65 -2.06 -19.62 4.31
CA TYR A 65 -3.17 -18.87 3.72
C TYR A 65 -4.07 -18.32 4.81
N GLY A 66 -4.90 -17.31 4.51
CA GLY A 66 -5.88 -16.75 5.44
C GLY A 66 -6.00 -15.24 5.35
N LYS A 67 -6.18 -14.56 6.50
CA LYS A 67 -6.24 -13.10 6.54
C LYS A 67 -4.86 -12.50 6.29
N MET A 68 -4.73 -11.84 5.13
CA MET A 68 -3.46 -11.30 4.65
C MET A 68 -3.38 -9.78 4.78
N ASN A 69 -2.18 -9.29 5.07
CA ASN A 69 -1.77 -7.89 5.05
C ASN A 69 -0.69 -7.64 3.99
N GLY A 70 -0.47 -6.40 3.60
CA GLY A 70 0.78 -5.97 2.99
C GLY A 70 1.81 -5.78 4.12
N GLY A 71 2.69 -6.75 4.31
CA GLY A 71 3.75 -6.71 5.31
C GLY A 71 5.04 -6.14 4.73
N HIS A 72 5.82 -5.41 5.54
CA HIS A 72 7.10 -4.84 5.15
C HIS A 72 8.24 -5.77 5.54
N TYR A 73 9.20 -6.02 4.63
CA TYR A 73 10.45 -6.69 4.95
C TYR A 73 11.28 -5.80 5.89
N VAL A 74 11.61 -4.59 5.46
CA VAL A 74 12.19 -3.57 6.33
C VAL A 74 11.06 -2.79 6.97
N SER A 75 10.87 -2.93 8.27
CA SER A 75 9.73 -2.30 8.97
C SER A 75 9.78 -0.78 8.87
N VAL A 76 8.61 -0.14 8.86
CA VAL A 76 8.48 1.33 8.81
C VAL A 76 9.20 2.02 9.98
N GLY A 77 9.26 1.35 11.14
CA GLY A 77 9.98 1.85 12.32
C GLY A 77 11.50 1.79 12.15
N ALA A 78 12.03 0.78 11.46
CA ALA A 78 13.44 0.63 11.19
C ALA A 78 13.94 1.58 10.10
N ASN A 79 13.19 1.69 9.00
CA ASN A 79 13.53 2.61 7.91
C ASN A 79 12.28 3.16 7.21
N ARG A 80 11.96 4.42 7.49
CA ARG A 80 10.82 5.12 6.88
C ARG A 80 10.96 5.33 5.38
N THR A 81 12.18 5.30 4.86
CA THR A 81 12.46 5.58 3.46
C THR A 81 11.87 4.49 2.56
N THR A 82 11.96 3.23 2.96
CA THR A 82 11.47 2.09 2.17
C THR A 82 9.96 1.83 2.33
N ALA A 83 9.28 2.58 3.20
CA ALA A 83 7.91 2.29 3.64
C ALA A 83 6.86 2.31 2.51
N LEU A 84 7.07 3.12 1.46
CA LEU A 84 6.15 3.25 0.32
C LEU A 84 6.62 2.49 -0.92
N ASN A 85 7.78 1.80 -0.86
CA ASN A 85 8.31 1.04 -1.97
C ASN A 85 7.65 -0.34 -2.05
N LEU A 86 7.04 -0.65 -3.18
CA LEU A 86 6.31 -1.91 -3.36
C LEU A 86 7.21 -3.16 -3.33
N HIS A 87 8.51 -3.03 -3.64
CA HIS A 87 9.46 -4.13 -3.50
C HIS A 87 9.78 -4.47 -2.04
N ASN A 88 9.54 -3.54 -1.11
CA ASN A 88 9.65 -3.79 0.32
C ASN A 88 8.37 -4.41 0.93
N ILE A 89 7.27 -4.51 0.17
CA ILE A 89 5.95 -4.90 0.69
C ILE A 89 5.43 -6.12 -0.04
N HIS A 90 5.18 -7.21 0.70
CA HIS A 90 4.63 -8.44 0.15
C HIS A 90 3.49 -8.96 1.02
N ILE A 91 2.73 -9.90 0.46
CA ILE A 91 1.64 -10.53 1.20
C ILE A 91 2.17 -11.30 2.41
N GLN A 92 1.64 -10.99 3.58
CA GLN A 92 2.03 -11.61 4.85
C GLN A 92 0.80 -11.91 5.70
N SER A 93 0.77 -13.06 6.40
CA SER A 93 -0.32 -13.41 7.29
C SER A 93 -0.43 -12.40 8.45
N PHE A 94 -1.66 -12.17 8.92
CA PHE A 94 -1.89 -11.26 10.05
C PHE A 94 -1.08 -11.70 11.29
N SER A 95 -1.00 -13.00 11.55
CA SER A 95 -0.25 -13.55 12.69
C SER A 95 1.26 -13.29 12.56
N SER A 96 1.86 -13.56 11.41
CA SER A 96 3.28 -13.34 11.17
C SER A 96 3.66 -11.86 11.23
N ASN A 97 2.81 -11.00 10.64
CA ASN A 97 3.05 -9.56 10.61
C ASN A 97 2.89 -8.88 11.99
N HIS A 98 1.95 -9.35 12.83
CA HIS A 98 1.59 -8.68 14.09
C HIS A 98 2.28 -9.26 15.32
N PHE A 99 2.30 -10.60 15.44
CA PHE A 99 2.77 -11.25 16.67
C PHE A 99 4.23 -11.67 16.65
N LYS A 100 4.87 -11.72 15.48
CA LYS A 100 6.27 -12.15 15.32
C LYS A 100 7.19 -11.01 14.85
N SER A 101 6.81 -9.76 15.11
CA SER A 101 7.57 -8.56 14.70
C SER A 101 7.96 -8.58 13.21
N GLY A 102 7.07 -9.10 12.35
CA GLY A 102 7.29 -9.24 10.91
C GLY A 102 8.04 -10.49 10.49
N ASP A 103 8.60 -11.29 11.43
CA ASP A 103 9.30 -12.55 11.17
C ASP A 103 10.38 -12.42 10.06
N SER A 104 11.29 -11.47 10.23
CA SER A 104 12.24 -11.04 9.20
C SER A 104 13.11 -12.18 8.64
N ILE A 105 13.46 -13.17 9.47
CA ILE A 105 14.27 -14.32 9.05
C ILE A 105 13.49 -15.17 8.04
N ARG A 106 12.25 -15.52 8.36
CA ARG A 106 11.40 -16.30 7.46
C ARG A 106 10.95 -15.49 6.26
N TYR A 107 10.70 -14.19 6.44
CA TYR A 107 10.38 -13.29 5.34
C TYR A 107 11.51 -13.25 4.31
N LYS A 108 12.77 -13.10 4.75
CA LYS A 108 13.95 -13.22 3.89
C LYS A 108 13.98 -14.53 3.12
N ALA A 109 13.82 -15.66 3.82
CA ALA A 109 13.82 -16.98 3.20
C ALA A 109 12.72 -17.09 2.12
N GLY A 110 11.50 -16.63 2.42
CA GLY A 110 10.39 -16.63 1.47
C GLY A 110 10.58 -15.69 0.28
N LEU A 111 11.27 -14.56 0.43
CA LEU A 111 11.65 -13.71 -0.71
C LEU A 111 12.63 -14.41 -1.63
N ILE A 112 13.66 -15.04 -1.06
CA ILE A 112 14.67 -15.77 -1.85
C ILE A 112 14.03 -16.96 -2.58
N GLU A 113 13.17 -17.73 -1.90
CA GLU A 113 12.44 -18.85 -2.50
C GLU A 113 11.54 -18.38 -3.66
N ARG A 114 10.83 -17.26 -3.48
CA ARG A 114 9.80 -16.79 -4.42
C ARG A 114 10.36 -16.05 -5.62
N TYR A 115 11.44 -15.29 -5.43
CA TYR A 115 11.96 -14.35 -6.43
C TYR A 115 13.46 -14.53 -6.74
N GLY A 116 14.19 -15.29 -5.93
CA GLY A 116 15.63 -15.48 -6.05
C GLY A 116 16.46 -14.53 -5.17
N LYS A 117 17.74 -14.87 -5.05
CA LYS A 117 18.70 -14.14 -4.18
C LYS A 117 18.94 -12.72 -4.67
N ASP A 118 19.05 -12.52 -5.98
CA ASP A 118 19.33 -11.21 -6.58
C ASP A 118 18.21 -10.20 -6.28
N TYR A 119 16.94 -10.68 -6.36
CA TYR A 119 15.80 -9.85 -5.97
C TYR A 119 15.85 -9.49 -4.48
N PHE A 120 16.22 -10.42 -3.63
CA PHE A 120 16.37 -10.14 -2.20
C PHE A 120 17.47 -9.09 -1.95
N GLU A 121 18.62 -9.20 -2.62
CA GLU A 121 19.72 -8.23 -2.53
C GLU A 121 19.28 -6.84 -3.01
N PHE A 122 18.46 -6.77 -4.05
CA PHE A 122 17.83 -5.51 -4.47
C PHE A 122 16.89 -4.94 -3.40
N VAL A 123 16.09 -5.76 -2.71
CA VAL A 123 15.24 -5.29 -1.60
C VAL A 123 16.08 -4.74 -0.44
N GLU A 124 17.22 -5.35 -0.13
CA GLU A 124 18.21 -4.83 0.84
C GLU A 124 18.80 -3.49 0.37
N PHE A 125 19.12 -3.37 -0.92
CA PHE A 125 19.66 -2.14 -1.51
C PHE A 125 18.72 -0.93 -1.38
N LEU A 126 17.39 -1.14 -1.31
CA LEU A 126 16.44 -0.05 -1.11
C LEU A 126 16.72 0.80 0.13
N GLN A 127 17.37 0.23 1.14
CA GLN A 127 17.73 0.93 2.38
C GLN A 127 18.78 2.02 2.18
N GLN A 128 19.49 2.03 1.05
CA GLN A 128 20.48 3.05 0.70
C GLN A 128 19.85 4.34 0.16
N HIS A 129 18.53 4.36 -0.09
CA HIS A 129 17.85 5.56 -0.53
C HIS A 129 17.90 6.67 0.55
N LYS A 130 18.12 7.89 0.14
CA LYS A 130 18.09 9.06 1.04
C LYS A 130 16.69 9.25 1.66
N PRO A 131 16.60 9.88 2.84
CA PRO A 131 15.33 10.20 3.45
C PRO A 131 14.37 10.92 2.49
N LEU A 132 13.11 10.50 2.47
CA LEU A 132 12.07 11.11 1.63
C LEU A 132 11.61 12.45 2.22
N ASN A 133 11.76 13.53 1.48
CA ASN A 133 11.27 14.87 1.83
C ASN A 133 9.96 15.17 1.08
N LEU A 134 8.90 14.45 1.40
CA LEU A 134 7.58 14.63 0.78
C LEU A 134 6.77 15.69 1.52
N THR A 135 6.32 16.68 0.79
CA THR A 135 5.37 17.67 1.30
C THR A 135 3.97 17.06 1.45
N LYS A 136 3.08 17.75 2.14
CA LYS A 136 1.68 17.34 2.24
C LYS A 136 1.03 17.25 0.86
N GLN A 137 1.34 18.19 -0.05
CA GLN A 137 0.79 18.21 -1.41
C GLN A 137 1.29 17.02 -2.23
N ASP A 138 2.57 16.64 -2.09
CA ASP A 138 3.11 15.44 -2.74
C ASP A 138 2.36 14.20 -2.28
N LEU A 139 2.14 14.04 -0.97
CA LEU A 139 1.37 12.92 -0.43
C LEU A 139 -0.06 12.86 -0.95
N VAL A 140 -0.73 14.00 -1.11
CA VAL A 140 -2.08 14.06 -1.69
C VAL A 140 -2.04 13.61 -3.16
N ASN A 141 -1.11 14.12 -3.95
CA ASN A 141 -0.96 13.75 -5.37
C ASN A 141 -0.65 12.26 -5.54
N ILE A 142 0.29 11.73 -4.73
CA ILE A 142 0.62 10.29 -4.71
C ILE A 142 -0.60 9.46 -4.31
N THR A 143 -1.37 9.91 -3.32
CA THR A 143 -2.59 9.21 -2.87
C THR A 143 -3.63 9.11 -3.98
N LEU A 144 -3.83 10.14 -4.78
CA LEU A 144 -4.74 10.12 -5.93
C LEU A 144 -4.27 9.11 -6.98
N LYS A 145 -2.98 9.14 -7.37
CA LYS A 145 -2.39 8.15 -8.28
C LYS A 145 -2.55 6.73 -7.74
N ALA A 146 -2.12 6.47 -6.50
CA ALA A 146 -2.21 5.17 -5.87
C ALA A 146 -3.67 4.64 -5.79
N SER A 147 -4.63 5.53 -5.54
CA SER A 147 -6.06 5.17 -5.52
C SER A 147 -6.55 4.73 -6.89
N THR A 148 -6.15 5.42 -7.95
CA THR A 148 -6.49 5.06 -9.34
C THR A 148 -5.86 3.72 -9.72
N ILE A 149 -4.56 3.53 -9.45
CA ILE A 149 -3.84 2.28 -9.69
C ILE A 149 -4.54 1.11 -8.97
N ARG A 150 -4.84 1.28 -7.69
CA ARG A 150 -5.55 0.27 -6.88
C ARG A 150 -6.89 -0.12 -7.50
N LEU A 151 -7.68 0.85 -7.94
CA LEU A 151 -8.99 0.59 -8.56
C LEU A 151 -8.86 -0.19 -9.87
N ASN A 152 -7.85 0.16 -10.69
CA ASN A 152 -7.58 -0.54 -11.94
C ASN A 152 -7.13 -1.98 -11.70
N LEU A 153 -6.20 -2.20 -10.75
CA LEU A 153 -5.74 -3.53 -10.39
C LEU A 153 -6.86 -4.43 -9.83
N LYS A 154 -7.81 -3.87 -9.07
CA LYS A 154 -8.96 -4.62 -8.55
C LYS A 154 -9.91 -5.12 -9.63
N ARG A 155 -9.98 -4.48 -10.78
CA ARG A 155 -10.85 -4.91 -11.90
C ARG A 155 -10.32 -6.16 -12.58
N ASP A 156 -9.01 -6.40 -12.52
CA ASP A 156 -8.32 -7.57 -13.10
C ASP A 156 -7.53 -8.32 -12.02
N GLU A 157 -8.17 -8.55 -10.86
CA GLU A 157 -7.54 -9.26 -9.75
C GLU A 157 -7.44 -10.76 -10.09
N LYS A 158 -6.23 -11.20 -10.40
CA LYS A 158 -5.90 -12.60 -10.73
C LYS A 158 -4.54 -12.99 -10.19
N THR A 159 -4.31 -14.29 -10.07
CA THR A 159 -2.99 -14.84 -9.75
C THR A 159 -1.99 -14.51 -10.84
N LYS A 160 -0.78 -14.10 -10.44
CA LYS A 160 0.31 -13.66 -11.31
C LYS A 160 1.56 -14.51 -11.06
N THR A 161 2.36 -14.69 -12.10
CA THR A 161 3.70 -15.29 -11.98
C THR A 161 4.64 -14.39 -11.16
N ALA A 162 5.78 -14.93 -10.71
CA ALA A 162 6.79 -14.13 -10.01
C ALA A 162 7.29 -12.96 -10.86
N PHE A 163 7.51 -13.19 -12.14
CA PHE A 163 7.92 -12.17 -13.11
C PHE A 163 6.89 -11.05 -13.24
N GLU A 164 5.62 -11.37 -13.49
CA GLU A 164 4.54 -10.36 -13.59
C GLU A 164 4.39 -9.53 -12.31
N ARG A 165 4.60 -10.13 -11.14
CA ARG A 165 4.55 -9.40 -9.87
C ARG A 165 5.71 -8.42 -9.72
N ILE A 166 6.92 -8.77 -10.17
CA ILE A 166 8.08 -7.87 -10.19
C ILE A 166 7.82 -6.73 -11.16
N GLU A 167 7.40 -7.02 -12.40
CA GLU A 167 7.11 -6.02 -13.42
C GLU A 167 6.05 -5.01 -12.96
N LEU A 168 4.99 -5.46 -12.31
CA LEU A 168 3.97 -4.56 -11.75
C LEU A 168 4.55 -3.66 -10.67
N ARG A 169 5.45 -4.17 -9.81
CA ARG A 169 6.12 -3.34 -8.80
C ARG A 169 7.02 -2.30 -9.44
N ASN A 170 7.78 -2.69 -10.46
CA ASN A 170 8.62 -1.76 -11.24
C ASN A 170 7.76 -0.61 -11.79
N ILE A 171 6.76 -0.94 -12.59
CA ILE A 171 5.88 0.02 -13.27
C ILE A 171 5.19 0.95 -12.26
N ILE A 172 4.62 0.38 -11.20
CA ILE A 172 3.84 1.16 -10.23
C ILE A 172 4.75 2.07 -9.39
N ASN A 173 5.94 1.60 -8.96
CA ASN A 173 6.88 2.45 -8.24
C ASN A 173 7.32 3.65 -9.10
N LEU A 174 7.57 3.44 -10.40
CA LEU A 174 7.87 4.52 -11.35
C LEU A 174 6.68 5.49 -11.51
N GLU A 175 5.46 4.98 -11.70
CA GLU A 175 4.25 5.79 -11.87
C GLU A 175 3.95 6.64 -10.63
N LEU A 176 4.17 6.09 -9.43
CA LEU A 176 4.01 6.84 -8.18
C LEU A 176 5.00 7.99 -8.07
N GLY A 177 6.21 7.85 -8.63
CA GLY A 177 7.23 8.90 -8.69
C GLY A 177 7.80 9.30 -7.32
N ILE A 178 7.89 8.34 -6.40
CA ILE A 178 8.38 8.56 -5.02
C ILE A 178 9.90 8.41 -4.95
N TYR A 179 10.45 7.49 -5.75
CA TYR A 179 11.85 7.05 -5.70
C TYR A 179 12.56 7.32 -7.02
N GLU A 180 13.90 7.43 -6.96
CA GLU A 180 14.74 7.39 -8.16
C GLU A 180 14.60 6.04 -8.87
N GLN A 181 14.72 6.02 -10.20
CA GLN A 181 14.51 4.83 -11.04
C GLN A 181 15.23 3.57 -10.53
N LYS A 182 16.50 3.68 -10.15
CA LYS A 182 17.31 2.55 -9.63
C LYS A 182 16.75 1.90 -8.36
N PHE A 183 15.81 2.55 -7.65
CA PHE A 183 15.09 2.02 -6.50
C PHE A 183 13.65 1.59 -6.85
N CYS A 184 13.24 1.81 -8.10
CA CYS A 184 11.90 1.42 -8.58
C CYS A 184 11.91 0.10 -9.34
N GLU A 185 13.02 -0.23 -10.01
CA GLU A 185 13.07 -1.28 -11.00
C GLU A 185 14.12 -2.34 -10.66
N PHE A 186 13.67 -3.57 -10.62
CA PHE A 186 14.53 -4.75 -10.59
C PHE A 186 14.46 -5.48 -11.93
N TYR A 187 15.61 -5.70 -12.54
CA TYR A 187 15.78 -6.56 -13.72
C TYR A 187 16.75 -7.68 -13.38
N LYS A 188 16.34 -8.91 -13.68
CA LYS A 188 17.25 -10.04 -13.60
C LYS A 188 18.14 -10.02 -14.84
N GLU A 189 19.45 -9.91 -14.64
CA GLU A 189 20.46 -10.10 -15.67
C GLU A 189 20.48 -11.54 -16.23
#